data_55ae5f9b686ee76b32275ebe715838ba
#
_entry.id   55ae5f9b686ee76b32275ebe715838ba
#
_cell.length_a   1.000
_cell.length_b   1.000
_cell.length_c   1.000
_cell.angle_alpha   90.00
_cell.angle_beta   90.00
_cell.angle_gamma   90.00
#
_symmetry.space_group_name_H-M   'P 1'
#
loop_
_entity.id
_entity.type
_entity.pdbx_description
1 polymer ?
#
loop_
_entity_poly.entity_id
_entity_poly.type
_entity_poly.pdbx_seq_one_letter_code
_entity_poly.pdbx_strand_id
1 'polypeptide(L)'
;MIIGLFGFGKVSKTLFNLIRSENITFITSKEGRSAETIEDIKNSGITILETFRDVANKSDILISATSPKSALDVAKTYGRYAKGIYLDLNNISPDTTFEIDKCVDNLVDGAIIGKIDSNNPVLYVSGKKADELLFLSEFLQTNKISDDVGDVAILKMLRSVYTKSVSALLIESSQIAQKYGLEDEFFEVLSITEGEDFKEKSISRITNTLNNSKRKSEELEEIIDYFDDSDLTMVKAALKKLNR
;
A
#
# COMPACT_ATOMS: atom_id res chain seq x y z
N MET A 1 15.16 -19.45 7.26
CA MET A 1 14.06 -18.54 7.62
C MET A 1 12.84 -18.88 6.78
N ILE A 2 11.66 -18.87 7.38
CA ILE A 2 10.39 -19.20 6.70
C ILE A 2 9.52 -17.95 6.61
N ILE A 3 9.14 -17.57 5.38
CA ILE A 3 8.23 -16.46 5.13
C ILE A 3 6.88 -17.02 4.67
N GLY A 4 5.84 -16.81 5.46
CA GLY A 4 4.47 -17.18 5.12
C GLY A 4 3.75 -16.07 4.36
N LEU A 5 2.89 -16.45 3.41
CA LEU A 5 2.09 -15.49 2.65
C LEU A 5 0.60 -15.69 2.86
N PHE A 6 -0.06 -14.69 3.43
CA PHE A 6 -1.49 -14.49 3.37
C PHE A 6 -1.80 -13.53 2.21
N GLY A 7 -2.54 -13.99 1.22
CA GLY A 7 -2.65 -13.33 -0.07
C GLY A 7 -1.62 -13.89 -1.08
N PHE A 8 -2.02 -13.97 -2.36
CA PHE A 8 -1.11 -14.34 -3.46
C PHE A 8 -1.40 -13.47 -4.69
N GLY A 9 -1.65 -12.19 -4.42
CA GLY A 9 -1.83 -11.16 -5.43
C GLY A 9 -0.50 -10.56 -5.90
N LYS A 10 -0.57 -9.42 -6.57
CA LYS A 10 0.58 -8.74 -7.17
C LYS A 10 1.70 -8.48 -6.14
N VAL A 11 1.38 -7.97 -4.95
CA VAL A 11 2.37 -7.68 -3.89
C VAL A 11 3.11 -8.95 -3.49
N SER A 12 2.38 -10.01 -3.10
CA SER A 12 2.98 -11.27 -2.66
C SER A 12 3.82 -11.93 -3.75
N LYS A 13 3.34 -11.95 -5.00
CA LYS A 13 4.09 -12.50 -6.14
C LYS A 13 5.39 -11.72 -6.40
N THR A 14 5.35 -10.39 -6.33
CA THR A 14 6.53 -9.57 -6.54
C THR A 14 7.54 -9.76 -5.41
N LEU A 15 7.11 -9.75 -4.14
CA LEU A 15 7.99 -10.01 -3.00
C LEU A 15 8.60 -11.41 -3.07
N PHE A 16 7.80 -12.44 -3.39
CA PHE A 16 8.31 -13.80 -3.61
C PHE A 16 9.41 -13.86 -4.69
N ASN A 17 9.28 -13.06 -5.76
CA ASN A 17 10.27 -13.01 -6.81
C ASN A 17 11.51 -12.18 -6.46
N LEU A 18 11.35 -11.10 -5.69
CA LEU A 18 12.45 -10.24 -5.27
C LEU A 18 13.30 -10.89 -4.16
N ILE A 19 12.65 -11.48 -3.15
CA ILE A 19 13.30 -12.04 -1.97
C ILE A 19 13.70 -13.49 -2.26
N ARG A 20 14.61 -13.70 -3.22
CA ARG A 20 15.15 -15.03 -3.54
C ARG A 20 16.48 -15.25 -2.86
N SER A 21 16.51 -16.22 -1.93
CA SER A 21 17.72 -16.64 -1.24
C SER A 21 17.61 -18.13 -0.89
N GLU A 22 18.71 -18.86 -0.95
CA GLU A 22 18.76 -20.28 -0.55
C GLU A 22 18.38 -20.49 0.93
N ASN A 23 18.54 -19.45 1.75
CA ASN A 23 18.23 -19.47 3.17
C ASN A 23 16.78 -19.07 3.50
N ILE A 24 15.96 -18.73 2.50
CA ILE A 24 14.58 -18.27 2.69
C ILE A 24 13.62 -19.22 1.98
N THR A 25 12.71 -19.80 2.74
CA THR A 25 11.64 -20.65 2.21
C THR A 25 10.31 -19.91 2.31
N PHE A 26 9.62 -19.77 1.19
CA PHE A 26 8.27 -19.22 1.17
C PHE A 26 7.23 -20.33 1.28
N ILE A 27 6.21 -20.08 2.10
CA ILE A 27 5.09 -20.99 2.29
C ILE A 27 3.75 -20.25 2.14
N THR A 28 2.73 -20.94 1.65
CA THR A 28 1.34 -20.44 1.58
C THR A 28 0.35 -21.60 1.66
N SER A 29 -0.97 -21.31 1.64
CA SER A 29 -2.03 -22.32 1.53
C SER A 29 -2.97 -22.01 0.37
N LYS A 30 -3.68 -23.04 -0.10
CA LYS A 30 -4.75 -22.95 -1.11
C LYS A 30 -6.14 -22.82 -0.49
N GLU A 31 -6.23 -22.90 0.84
CA GLU A 31 -7.49 -22.84 1.56
C GLU A 31 -8.31 -21.58 1.18
N GLY A 32 -9.57 -21.77 0.79
CA GLY A 32 -10.50 -20.69 0.46
C GLY A 32 -10.14 -19.79 -0.72
N ARG A 33 -9.20 -20.22 -1.61
CA ARG A 33 -8.77 -19.41 -2.75
C ARG A 33 -9.53 -19.73 -4.04
N SER A 34 -9.55 -18.77 -4.97
CA SER A 34 -10.09 -18.98 -6.31
C SER A 34 -9.26 -19.98 -7.12
N ALA A 35 -9.85 -20.61 -8.11
CA ALA A 35 -9.17 -21.55 -9.00
C ALA A 35 -7.95 -20.90 -9.69
N GLU A 36 -8.08 -19.66 -10.15
CA GLU A 36 -7.00 -18.89 -10.77
C GLU A 36 -5.82 -18.70 -9.79
N THR A 37 -6.09 -18.28 -8.55
CA THR A 37 -5.04 -18.12 -7.52
C THR A 37 -4.37 -19.46 -7.20
N ILE A 38 -5.13 -20.55 -7.15
CA ILE A 38 -4.58 -21.89 -6.92
C ILE A 38 -3.63 -22.30 -8.05
N GLU A 39 -3.98 -22.00 -9.29
CA GLU A 39 -3.12 -22.28 -10.46
C GLU A 39 -1.82 -21.47 -10.40
N ASP A 40 -1.90 -20.17 -10.09
CA ASP A 40 -0.74 -19.29 -9.88
C ASP A 40 0.20 -19.83 -8.79
N ILE A 41 -0.36 -20.28 -7.66
CA ILE A 41 0.40 -20.85 -6.55
C ILE A 41 1.13 -22.12 -7.00
N LYS A 42 0.45 -23.03 -7.72
CA LYS A 42 1.07 -24.26 -8.21
C LYS A 42 2.22 -24.00 -9.17
N ASN A 43 2.05 -23.00 -10.05
CA ASN A 43 3.04 -22.65 -11.07
C ASN A 43 4.24 -21.84 -10.50
N SER A 44 4.12 -21.28 -9.30
CA SER A 44 5.17 -20.44 -8.71
C SER A 44 6.34 -21.21 -8.11
N GLY A 45 6.14 -22.49 -7.76
CA GLY A 45 7.13 -23.28 -7.02
C GLY A 45 7.19 -22.98 -5.51
N ILE A 46 6.25 -22.18 -4.96
CA ILE A 46 6.15 -21.94 -3.51
C ILE A 46 5.70 -23.21 -2.77
N THR A 47 6.19 -23.41 -1.56
CA THR A 47 5.78 -24.55 -0.73
C THR A 47 4.33 -24.34 -0.24
N ILE A 48 3.50 -25.37 -0.46
CA ILE A 48 2.08 -25.32 -0.14
C ILE A 48 1.80 -26.14 1.12
N LEU A 49 1.20 -25.50 2.12
CA LEU A 49 0.71 -26.16 3.32
C LEU A 49 -0.81 -26.41 3.22
N GLU A 50 -1.32 -27.26 4.09
CA GLU A 50 -2.72 -27.65 4.08
C GLU A 50 -3.63 -26.48 4.44
N THR A 51 -3.33 -25.78 5.55
CA THR A 51 -4.15 -24.69 6.08
C THR A 51 -3.37 -23.38 6.26
N PHE A 52 -4.07 -22.25 6.31
CA PHE A 52 -3.48 -20.96 6.70
C PHE A 52 -3.04 -20.92 8.15
N ARG A 53 -3.66 -21.73 9.01
CA ARG A 53 -3.20 -21.90 10.38
C ARG A 53 -1.79 -22.51 10.43
N ASP A 54 -1.51 -23.49 9.59
CA ASP A 54 -0.18 -24.09 9.49
C ASP A 54 0.85 -23.09 8.94
N VAL A 55 0.44 -22.27 7.96
CA VAL A 55 1.27 -21.16 7.47
C VAL A 55 1.62 -20.22 8.60
N ALA A 56 0.65 -19.74 9.38
CA ALA A 56 0.87 -18.83 10.49
C ALA A 56 1.81 -19.43 11.55
N ASN A 57 1.56 -20.69 11.95
CA ASN A 57 2.34 -21.36 13.00
C ASN A 57 3.81 -21.60 12.63
N LYS A 58 4.12 -21.78 11.33
CA LYS A 58 5.46 -22.15 10.85
C LYS A 58 6.29 -20.97 10.38
N SER A 59 5.67 -19.79 10.22
CA SER A 59 6.36 -18.62 9.68
C SER A 59 7.18 -17.89 10.75
N ASP A 60 8.44 -17.59 10.42
CA ASP A 60 9.23 -16.62 11.16
C ASP A 60 8.73 -15.20 10.86
N ILE A 61 8.33 -14.96 9.61
CA ILE A 61 7.67 -13.74 9.15
C ILE A 61 6.42 -14.13 8.36
N LEU A 62 5.27 -13.64 8.80
CA LEU A 62 4.00 -13.83 8.11
C LEU A 62 3.60 -12.53 7.42
N ILE A 63 3.63 -12.50 6.09
CA ILE A 63 3.25 -11.33 5.30
C ILE A 63 1.76 -11.43 4.96
N SER A 64 0.98 -10.47 5.42
CA SER A 64 -0.42 -10.28 5.06
C SER A 64 -0.54 -9.25 3.93
N ALA A 65 -0.89 -9.71 2.73
CA ALA A 65 -1.14 -8.88 1.55
C ALA A 65 -2.40 -9.39 0.83
N THR A 66 -3.51 -9.28 1.52
CA THR A 66 -4.85 -9.70 1.08
C THR A 66 -5.63 -8.54 0.44
N SER A 67 -6.93 -8.54 0.47
CA SER A 67 -7.72 -7.34 0.16
C SER A 67 -7.92 -6.49 1.42
N PRO A 68 -8.08 -5.15 1.30
CA PRO A 68 -8.38 -4.30 2.45
C PRO A 68 -9.57 -4.80 3.26
N LYS A 69 -10.62 -5.27 2.58
CA LYS A 69 -11.84 -5.80 3.21
C LYS A 69 -11.62 -7.08 4.02
N SER A 70 -10.59 -7.86 3.67
CA SER A 70 -10.32 -9.15 4.32
C SER A 70 -9.22 -9.07 5.39
N ALA A 71 -8.47 -7.98 5.45
CA ALA A 71 -7.28 -7.86 6.29
C ALA A 71 -7.58 -8.14 7.77
N LEU A 72 -8.60 -7.47 8.31
CA LEU A 72 -8.99 -7.62 9.71
C LEU A 72 -9.56 -9.02 10.02
N ASP A 73 -10.39 -9.57 9.13
CA ASP A 73 -10.96 -10.92 9.33
C ASP A 73 -9.88 -11.99 9.29
N VAL A 74 -8.89 -11.84 8.42
CA VAL A 74 -7.72 -12.73 8.35
C VAL A 74 -6.91 -12.64 9.63
N ALA A 75 -6.65 -11.44 10.15
CA ALA A 75 -5.94 -11.23 11.40
C ALA A 75 -6.71 -11.83 12.60
N LYS A 76 -8.03 -11.59 12.69
CA LYS A 76 -8.88 -12.18 13.74
C LYS A 76 -8.89 -13.72 13.72
N THR A 77 -8.86 -14.29 12.52
CA THR A 77 -8.94 -15.75 12.37
C THR A 77 -7.60 -16.43 12.65
N TYR A 78 -6.51 -15.86 12.14
CA TYR A 78 -5.21 -16.54 12.09
C TYR A 78 -4.12 -15.81 12.89
N GLY A 79 -4.27 -14.54 13.27
CA GLY A 79 -3.25 -13.72 13.92
C GLY A 79 -2.67 -14.34 15.19
N ARG A 80 -3.52 -14.92 16.05
CA ARG A 80 -3.11 -15.63 17.28
C ARG A 80 -2.20 -16.84 17.05
N TYR A 81 -2.09 -17.34 15.82
CA TYR A 81 -1.23 -18.45 15.46
C TYR A 81 0.12 -18.00 14.90
N ALA A 82 0.28 -16.72 14.57
CA ALA A 82 1.53 -16.13 14.12
C ALA A 82 2.48 -15.99 15.32
N LYS A 83 3.52 -16.83 15.36
CA LYS A 83 4.52 -16.82 16.44
C LYS A 83 5.68 -15.87 16.16
N GLY A 84 5.94 -15.62 14.90
CA GLY A 84 6.94 -14.67 14.42
C GLY A 84 6.36 -13.28 14.20
N ILE A 85 6.98 -12.51 13.33
CA ILE A 85 6.50 -11.18 12.93
C ILE A 85 5.28 -11.33 12.00
N TYR A 86 4.23 -10.57 12.27
CA TYR A 86 3.11 -10.37 11.36
C TYR A 86 3.31 -9.04 10.64
N LEU A 87 3.79 -9.08 9.40
CA LEU A 87 3.96 -7.90 8.55
C LEU A 87 2.67 -7.66 7.75
N ASP A 88 1.91 -6.65 8.12
CA ASP A 88 0.72 -6.23 7.36
C ASP A 88 1.12 -5.26 6.24
N LEU A 89 0.81 -5.63 5.00
CA LEU A 89 1.03 -4.81 3.79
C LEU A 89 -0.28 -4.42 3.10
N ASN A 90 -1.40 -4.55 3.80
CA ASN A 90 -2.69 -4.19 3.24
C ASN A 90 -2.85 -2.66 3.15
N ASN A 91 -3.68 -2.22 2.21
CA ASN A 91 -4.02 -0.80 2.10
C ASN A 91 -5.24 -0.49 2.96
N ILE A 92 -5.04 -0.39 4.27
CA ILE A 92 -6.07 -0.19 5.29
C ILE A 92 -5.87 1.14 6.03
N SER A 93 -6.91 1.59 6.74
CA SER A 93 -6.83 2.75 7.61
C SER A 93 -6.01 2.47 8.87
N PRO A 94 -5.47 3.51 9.54
CA PRO A 94 -4.80 3.33 10.83
C PRO A 94 -5.69 2.66 11.88
N ASP A 95 -6.99 2.98 11.93
CA ASP A 95 -7.93 2.34 12.86
C ASP A 95 -8.02 0.84 12.62
N THR A 96 -8.07 0.41 11.35
CA THR A 96 -8.05 -1.02 11.03
C THR A 96 -6.72 -1.66 11.43
N THR A 97 -5.60 -0.94 11.27
CA THR A 97 -4.28 -1.40 11.73
C THR A 97 -4.25 -1.60 13.24
N PHE A 98 -4.83 -0.67 14.03
CA PHE A 98 -4.95 -0.81 15.48
C PHE A 98 -5.86 -1.97 15.90
N GLU A 99 -6.92 -2.25 15.13
CA GLU A 99 -7.75 -3.44 15.39
C GLU A 99 -7.00 -4.75 15.07
N ILE A 100 -6.14 -4.76 14.06
CA ILE A 100 -5.26 -5.90 13.77
C ILE A 100 -4.23 -6.10 14.90
N ASP A 101 -3.66 -5.02 15.42
CA ASP A 101 -2.69 -5.05 16.52
C ASP A 101 -3.22 -5.77 17.76
N LYS A 102 -4.54 -5.66 18.01
CA LYS A 102 -5.20 -6.40 19.10
C LYS A 102 -5.33 -7.91 18.86
N CYS A 103 -5.09 -8.36 17.64
CA CYS A 103 -5.24 -9.76 17.20
C CYS A 103 -3.92 -10.51 17.05
N VAL A 104 -2.78 -9.81 17.11
CA VAL A 104 -1.43 -10.33 16.79
C VAL A 104 -0.43 -9.85 17.84
N ASP A 105 0.49 -10.72 18.25
CA ASP A 105 1.46 -10.36 19.31
C ASP A 105 2.61 -9.47 18.79
N ASN A 106 3.02 -9.62 17.54
CA ASN A 106 4.18 -8.93 16.95
C ASN A 106 3.80 -8.31 15.60
N LEU A 107 2.87 -7.35 15.63
CA LEU A 107 2.50 -6.62 14.42
C LEU A 107 3.62 -5.66 14.00
N VAL A 108 3.94 -5.69 12.73
CA VAL A 108 4.65 -4.63 12.01
C VAL A 108 3.73 -4.13 10.90
N ASP A 109 3.38 -2.85 10.97
CA ASP A 109 2.64 -2.17 9.92
C ASP A 109 3.60 -1.80 8.79
N GLY A 110 3.24 -2.08 7.56
CA GLY A 110 4.08 -1.85 6.42
C GLY A 110 3.34 -1.26 5.21
N ALA A 111 4.03 -0.43 4.45
CA ALA A 111 3.52 0.08 3.19
C ALA A 111 4.58 0.13 2.11
N ILE A 112 4.22 -0.35 0.92
CA ILE A 112 5.04 -0.18 -0.26
C ILE A 112 4.64 1.13 -0.93
N ILE A 113 5.60 2.06 -1.00
CA ILE A 113 5.43 3.35 -1.64
C ILE A 113 5.94 3.27 -3.07
N GLY A 114 5.10 3.72 -4.00
CA GLY A 114 5.32 3.57 -5.44
C GLY A 114 4.61 2.34 -6.00
N LYS A 115 5.00 1.96 -7.23
CA LYS A 115 4.51 0.72 -7.83
C LYS A 115 5.40 -0.42 -7.40
N ILE A 116 4.84 -1.49 -6.84
CA ILE A 116 5.61 -2.67 -6.38
C ILE A 116 6.42 -3.33 -7.53
N ASP A 117 5.96 -3.18 -8.76
CA ASP A 117 6.63 -3.68 -9.97
C ASP A 117 7.53 -2.62 -10.65
N SER A 118 7.80 -1.50 -9.99
CA SER A 118 8.80 -0.54 -10.44
C SER A 118 10.22 -1.06 -10.14
N ASN A 119 11.22 -0.43 -10.77
CA ASN A 119 12.62 -0.80 -10.56
C ASN A 119 13.09 -0.58 -9.11
N ASN A 120 12.45 0.31 -8.35
CA ASN A 120 12.84 0.67 -7.00
C ASN A 120 11.59 0.81 -6.09
N PRO A 121 10.92 -0.29 -5.71
CA PRO A 121 9.89 -0.23 -4.68
C PRO A 121 10.53 0.06 -3.34
N VAL A 122 9.89 0.89 -2.52
CA VAL A 122 10.36 1.22 -1.18
C VAL A 122 9.35 0.71 -0.16
N LEU A 123 9.81 -0.13 0.76
CA LEU A 123 9.03 -0.59 1.89
C LEU A 123 9.29 0.30 3.10
N TYR A 124 8.25 0.87 3.67
CA TYR A 124 8.28 1.51 4.98
C TYR A 124 7.63 0.59 6.00
N VAL A 125 8.21 0.54 7.21
CA VAL A 125 7.72 -0.32 8.29
C VAL A 125 7.70 0.47 9.61
N SER A 126 6.71 0.16 10.47
CA SER A 126 6.64 0.66 11.84
C SER A 126 6.14 -0.43 12.79
N GLY A 127 6.56 -0.35 14.05
CA GLY A 127 6.27 -1.33 15.08
C GLY A 127 7.54 -1.79 15.81
N LYS A 128 7.38 -2.32 17.01
CA LYS A 128 8.49 -2.72 17.89
C LYS A 128 9.46 -3.73 17.28
N LYS A 129 8.98 -4.53 16.33
CA LYS A 129 9.77 -5.57 15.64
C LYS A 129 10.24 -5.14 14.24
N ALA A 130 10.05 -3.87 13.87
CA ALA A 130 10.40 -3.37 12.54
C ALA A 130 11.89 -3.49 12.23
N ASP A 131 12.78 -3.36 13.23
CA ASP A 131 14.24 -3.53 13.05
C ASP A 131 14.61 -4.93 12.53
N GLU A 132 13.86 -5.95 12.96
CA GLU A 132 14.10 -7.33 12.53
C GLU A 132 13.79 -7.56 11.03
N LEU A 133 13.11 -6.60 10.37
CA LEU A 133 12.81 -6.62 8.93
C LEU A 133 13.81 -5.85 8.07
N LEU A 134 14.77 -5.15 8.65
CA LEU A 134 15.73 -4.33 7.89
C LEU A 134 16.66 -5.15 6.98
N PHE A 135 16.82 -6.46 7.22
CA PHE A 135 17.53 -7.35 6.30
C PHE A 135 16.87 -7.41 4.90
N LEU A 136 15.57 -7.08 4.80
CA LEU A 136 14.91 -6.97 3.51
C LEU A 136 15.53 -5.92 2.59
N SER A 137 16.33 -4.99 3.15
CA SER A 137 17.08 -3.99 2.38
C SER A 137 18.08 -4.62 1.41
N GLU A 138 18.45 -5.89 1.58
CA GLU A 138 19.23 -6.66 0.60
C GLU A 138 18.44 -6.90 -0.71
N PHE A 139 17.13 -6.84 -0.68
CA PHE A 139 16.24 -7.17 -1.82
C PHE A 139 15.42 -5.99 -2.32
N LEU A 140 14.96 -5.11 -1.42
CA LEU A 140 14.23 -3.89 -1.72
C LEU A 140 14.51 -2.85 -0.65
N GLN A 141 14.61 -1.58 -1.03
CA GLN A 141 14.84 -0.52 -0.05
C GLN A 141 13.79 -0.60 1.07
N THR A 142 14.25 -0.77 2.32
CA THR A 142 13.39 -0.91 3.49
C THR A 142 13.77 0.12 4.54
N ASN A 143 12.81 0.90 5.00
CA ASN A 143 13.01 1.98 5.98
C ASN A 143 12.07 1.80 7.17
N LYS A 144 12.62 1.82 8.38
CA LYS A 144 11.82 1.92 9.59
C LYS A 144 11.43 3.38 9.86
N ILE A 145 10.17 3.62 10.23
CA ILE A 145 9.65 4.94 10.61
C ILE A 145 9.75 5.11 12.13
N SER A 146 9.20 4.16 12.89
CA SER A 146 9.06 4.24 14.35
C SER A 146 8.86 2.86 14.97
N ASP A 147 8.76 2.83 16.30
CA ASP A 147 8.33 1.66 17.06
C ASP A 147 6.79 1.59 17.21
N ASP A 148 6.07 2.61 16.79
CA ASP A 148 4.62 2.71 16.96
C ASP A 148 3.89 2.13 15.73
N VAL A 149 3.03 1.15 16.00
CA VAL A 149 2.16 0.56 14.97
C VAL A 149 1.17 1.62 14.48
N GLY A 150 0.93 1.66 13.17
CA GLY A 150 0.01 2.60 12.54
C GLY A 150 0.68 3.85 11.93
N ASP A 151 1.92 4.17 12.31
CA ASP A 151 2.63 5.35 11.78
C ASP A 151 2.83 5.26 10.26
N VAL A 152 3.07 4.07 9.73
CA VAL A 152 3.17 3.86 8.27
C VAL A 152 1.82 4.08 7.60
N ALA A 153 0.73 3.60 8.19
CA ALA A 153 -0.62 3.82 7.65
C ALA A 153 -0.97 5.33 7.66
N ILE A 154 -0.65 6.05 8.74
CA ILE A 154 -0.80 7.51 8.84
C ILE A 154 0.04 8.22 7.77
N LEU A 155 1.33 7.87 7.63
CA LEU A 155 2.21 8.47 6.62
C LEU A 155 1.65 8.30 5.21
N LYS A 156 1.07 7.14 4.92
CA LYS A 156 0.42 6.86 3.65
C LYS A 156 -0.84 7.70 3.42
N MET A 157 -1.63 7.93 4.47
CA MET A 157 -2.77 8.87 4.41
C MET A 157 -2.29 10.31 4.15
N LEU A 158 -1.26 10.78 4.86
CA LEU A 158 -0.67 12.11 4.65
C LEU A 158 -0.14 12.28 3.22
N ARG A 159 0.52 11.25 2.67
CA ARG A 159 0.91 11.25 1.25
C ARG A 159 -0.31 11.35 0.33
N SER A 160 -1.40 10.68 0.68
CA SER A 160 -2.65 10.73 -0.10
C SER A 160 -3.31 12.10 -0.04
N VAL A 161 -3.29 12.78 1.11
CA VAL A 161 -3.70 14.19 1.25
C VAL A 161 -2.99 15.04 0.21
N TYR A 162 -1.67 15.00 0.16
CA TYR A 162 -0.88 15.79 -0.79
C TYR A 162 -1.18 15.40 -2.24
N THR A 163 -1.05 14.12 -2.58
CA THR A 163 -1.10 13.70 -3.98
C THR A 163 -2.47 13.89 -4.62
N LYS A 164 -3.57 13.73 -3.87
CA LYS A 164 -4.92 13.92 -4.39
C LYS A 164 -5.30 15.39 -4.45
N SER A 165 -4.89 16.20 -3.49
CA SER A 165 -5.10 17.65 -3.52
C SER A 165 -4.38 18.31 -4.70
N VAL A 166 -3.11 17.94 -4.94
CA VAL A 166 -2.37 18.40 -6.13
C VAL A 166 -3.03 17.93 -7.42
N SER A 167 -3.57 16.71 -7.47
CA SER A 167 -4.28 16.22 -8.67
C SER A 167 -5.55 17.03 -8.94
N ALA A 168 -6.32 17.36 -7.89
CA ALA A 168 -7.53 18.18 -8.02
C ALA A 168 -7.19 19.60 -8.50
N LEU A 169 -6.11 20.19 -7.96
CA LEU A 169 -5.62 21.51 -8.37
C LEU A 169 -5.17 21.52 -9.84
N LEU A 170 -4.41 20.51 -10.26
CA LEU A 170 -3.96 20.38 -11.66
C LEU A 170 -5.15 20.24 -12.63
N ILE A 171 -6.15 19.44 -12.28
CA ILE A 171 -7.37 19.28 -13.08
C ILE A 171 -8.08 20.64 -13.21
N GLU A 172 -8.23 21.38 -12.11
CA GLU A 172 -8.90 22.66 -12.13
C GLU A 172 -8.15 23.68 -12.98
N SER A 173 -6.85 23.82 -12.77
CA SER A 173 -6.00 24.77 -13.49
C SER A 173 -5.93 24.47 -14.98
N SER A 174 -5.75 23.19 -15.36
CA SER A 174 -5.76 22.75 -16.76
C SER A 174 -7.11 23.05 -17.44
N GLN A 175 -8.25 22.80 -16.78
CA GLN A 175 -9.58 23.12 -17.33
C GLN A 175 -9.78 24.63 -17.55
N ILE A 176 -9.22 25.46 -16.66
CA ILE A 176 -9.25 26.92 -16.81
C ILE A 176 -8.37 27.31 -18.01
N ALA A 177 -7.14 26.81 -18.11
CA ALA A 177 -6.25 27.10 -19.21
C ALA A 177 -6.85 26.68 -20.56
N GLN A 178 -7.46 25.50 -20.63
CA GLN A 178 -8.16 24.99 -21.82
C GLN A 178 -9.30 25.92 -22.25
N LYS A 179 -10.06 26.47 -21.29
CA LYS A 179 -11.14 27.43 -21.60
C LYS A 179 -10.62 28.69 -22.29
N TYR A 180 -9.38 29.09 -22.04
CA TYR A 180 -8.75 30.26 -22.65
C TYR A 180 -7.87 29.87 -23.88
N GLY A 181 -7.78 28.59 -24.22
CA GLY A 181 -6.92 28.11 -25.32
C GLY A 181 -5.42 28.18 -25.01
N LEU A 182 -5.02 28.15 -23.74
CA LEU A 182 -3.66 28.32 -23.25
C LEU A 182 -3.13 27.08 -22.48
N GLU A 183 -3.65 25.89 -22.76
CA GLU A 183 -3.30 24.69 -21.99
C GLU A 183 -1.84 24.29 -22.18
N ASP A 184 -1.34 24.37 -23.42
CA ASP A 184 0.06 24.04 -23.71
C ASP A 184 1.02 25.03 -23.06
N GLU A 185 0.77 26.32 -23.24
CA GLU A 185 1.57 27.39 -22.64
C GLU A 185 1.55 27.34 -21.12
N PHE A 186 0.40 26.97 -20.52
CA PHE A 186 0.26 26.78 -19.08
C PHE A 186 1.25 25.72 -18.55
N PHE A 187 1.33 24.57 -19.19
CA PHE A 187 2.26 23.53 -18.77
C PHE A 187 3.71 23.88 -19.10
N GLU A 188 3.98 24.61 -20.20
CA GLU A 188 5.33 25.07 -20.53
C GLU A 188 5.85 26.06 -19.49
N VAL A 189 5.05 27.05 -19.10
CA VAL A 189 5.43 28.03 -18.06
C VAL A 189 5.70 27.33 -16.71
N LEU A 190 4.86 26.37 -16.32
CA LEU A 190 5.08 25.62 -15.09
C LEU A 190 6.33 24.74 -15.17
N SER A 191 6.66 24.19 -16.32
CA SER A 191 7.87 23.37 -16.47
C SER A 191 9.16 24.15 -16.24
N ILE A 192 9.16 25.48 -16.35
CA ILE A 192 10.31 26.33 -16.05
C ILE A 192 10.66 26.29 -14.53
N THR A 193 9.65 26.20 -13.66
CA THR A 193 9.82 26.21 -12.20
C THR A 193 9.76 24.83 -11.57
N GLU A 194 8.96 23.92 -12.12
CA GLU A 194 8.69 22.60 -11.57
C GLU A 194 9.57 21.48 -12.19
N GLY A 195 10.28 21.79 -13.27
CA GLY A 195 11.18 20.88 -13.98
C GLY A 195 10.63 20.39 -15.31
N GLU A 196 11.56 19.99 -16.21
CA GLU A 196 11.28 19.70 -17.62
C GLU A 196 10.22 18.61 -17.86
N ASP A 197 10.12 17.62 -16.95
CA ASP A 197 9.17 16.51 -17.03
C ASP A 197 7.80 16.83 -16.41
N PHE A 198 7.58 18.06 -15.93
CA PHE A 198 6.36 18.46 -15.23
C PHE A 198 5.11 18.29 -16.08
N LYS A 199 5.14 18.70 -17.36
CA LYS A 199 4.01 18.58 -18.29
C LYS A 199 3.58 17.12 -18.43
N GLU A 200 4.51 16.21 -18.73
CA GLU A 200 4.21 14.79 -18.91
C GLU A 200 3.65 14.15 -17.64
N LYS A 201 4.32 14.39 -16.50
CA LYS A 201 3.89 13.89 -15.20
C LYS A 201 2.50 14.41 -14.80
N SER A 202 2.21 15.68 -15.11
CA SER A 202 0.92 16.31 -14.80
C SER A 202 -0.21 15.75 -15.65
N ILE A 203 -0.03 15.58 -16.94
CA ILE A 203 -1.01 14.98 -17.86
C ILE A 203 -1.29 13.53 -17.42
N SER A 204 -0.26 12.74 -17.14
CA SER A 204 -0.39 11.38 -16.65
C SER A 204 -1.18 11.34 -15.32
N ARG A 205 -0.90 12.27 -14.40
CA ARG A 205 -1.59 12.38 -13.10
C ARG A 205 -3.07 12.78 -13.26
N ILE A 206 -3.37 13.75 -14.13
CA ILE A 206 -4.73 14.18 -14.47
C ILE A 206 -5.51 12.99 -15.03
N THR A 207 -4.99 12.34 -16.08
CA THR A 207 -5.64 11.20 -16.74
C THR A 207 -5.92 10.07 -15.76
N ASN A 208 -4.91 9.68 -14.95
CA ASN A 208 -5.09 8.65 -13.94
C ASN A 208 -6.14 9.06 -12.88
N THR A 209 -6.22 10.34 -12.54
CA THR A 209 -7.17 10.82 -11.54
C THR A 209 -8.59 10.79 -12.07
N LEU A 210 -8.82 11.25 -13.29
CA LEU A 210 -10.14 11.23 -13.92
C LEU A 210 -10.65 9.80 -14.10
N ASN A 211 -9.79 8.88 -14.54
CA ASN A 211 -10.15 7.46 -14.72
C ASN A 211 -10.45 6.73 -13.40
N ASN A 212 -10.00 7.25 -12.27
CA ASN A 212 -10.17 6.63 -10.95
C ASN A 212 -10.80 7.58 -9.93
N SER A 213 -11.59 8.58 -10.38
CA SER A 213 -12.12 9.65 -9.54
C SER A 213 -12.93 9.12 -8.36
N LYS A 214 -13.85 8.19 -8.58
CA LYS A 214 -14.68 7.58 -7.53
C LYS A 214 -13.84 6.99 -6.39
N ARG A 215 -12.86 6.12 -6.71
CA ARG A 215 -11.99 5.52 -5.69
C ARG A 215 -11.18 6.56 -4.95
N LYS A 216 -10.69 7.60 -5.66
CA LYS A 216 -9.90 8.68 -5.04
C LYS A 216 -10.75 9.56 -4.13
N SER A 217 -12.01 9.75 -4.46
CA SER A 217 -12.97 10.44 -3.58
C SER A 217 -13.24 9.65 -2.32
N GLU A 218 -13.51 8.33 -2.43
CA GLU A 218 -13.70 7.44 -1.28
C GLU A 218 -12.48 7.48 -0.35
N GLU A 219 -11.25 7.44 -0.90
CA GLU A 219 -10.02 7.57 -0.10
C GLU A 219 -9.85 8.96 0.55
N LEU A 220 -10.40 10.05 -0.04
CA LEU A 220 -10.40 11.38 0.60
C LEU A 220 -11.47 11.47 1.71
N GLU A 221 -12.59 10.82 1.56
CA GLU A 221 -13.61 10.71 2.61
C GLU A 221 -13.05 10.00 3.84
N GLU A 222 -12.38 8.85 3.66
CA GLU A 222 -11.68 8.14 4.75
C GLU A 222 -10.64 9.03 5.46
N ILE A 223 -9.90 9.87 4.72
CA ILE A 223 -8.91 10.80 5.28
C ILE A 223 -9.60 11.89 6.12
N ILE A 224 -10.73 12.42 5.62
CA ILE A 224 -11.50 13.46 6.33
C ILE A 224 -12.07 12.91 7.63
N ASP A 225 -12.58 11.68 7.60
CA ASP A 225 -13.14 11.03 8.77
C ASP A 225 -12.05 10.71 9.82
N TYR A 226 -10.86 10.29 9.38
CA TYR A 226 -9.77 9.95 10.29
C TYR A 226 -9.12 11.19 10.95
N PHE A 227 -8.95 12.30 10.21
CA PHE A 227 -8.35 13.55 10.70
C PHE A 227 -9.42 14.61 11.01
N ASP A 228 -10.54 14.23 11.59
CA ASP A 228 -11.72 15.07 11.81
C ASP A 228 -11.45 16.31 12.71
N ASP A 229 -10.44 16.22 13.58
CA ASP A 229 -9.98 17.30 14.46
C ASP A 229 -9.06 18.32 13.78
N SER A 230 -8.67 18.08 12.52
CA SER A 230 -7.71 18.89 11.78
C SER A 230 -8.37 19.86 10.81
N ASP A 231 -7.70 20.98 10.48
CA ASP A 231 -8.13 21.84 9.37
C ASP A 231 -7.85 21.16 8.01
N LEU A 232 -8.88 20.60 7.41
CA LEU A 232 -8.81 19.88 6.15
C LEU A 232 -9.43 20.68 4.99
N THR A 233 -9.35 22.00 5.03
CA THR A 233 -9.93 22.90 4.01
C THR A 233 -9.53 22.49 2.59
N MET A 234 -8.26 22.23 2.30
CA MET A 234 -7.78 21.84 0.96
C MET A 234 -8.21 20.43 0.57
N VAL A 235 -8.26 19.50 1.51
CA VAL A 235 -8.72 18.12 1.27
C VAL A 235 -10.19 18.10 0.90
N LYS A 236 -11.02 18.86 1.64
CA LYS A 236 -12.47 19.04 1.37
C LYS A 236 -12.73 19.69 0.01
N ALA A 237 -11.91 20.69 -0.37
CA ALA A 237 -11.96 21.31 -1.69
C ALA A 237 -11.59 20.31 -2.80
N ALA A 238 -10.54 19.50 -2.60
CA ALA A 238 -10.14 18.46 -3.54
C ALA A 238 -11.25 17.40 -3.70
N LEU A 239 -11.86 16.92 -2.62
CA LEU A 239 -12.99 16.00 -2.66
C LEU A 239 -14.16 16.57 -3.48
N LYS A 240 -14.54 17.83 -3.23
CA LYS A 240 -15.59 18.52 -3.99
C LYS A 240 -15.25 18.62 -5.49
N LYS A 241 -13.98 18.76 -5.84
CA LYS A 241 -13.53 18.81 -7.24
C LYS A 241 -13.61 17.45 -7.92
N LEU A 242 -13.25 16.37 -7.24
CA LEU A 242 -13.23 15.02 -7.79
C LEU A 242 -14.62 14.37 -7.90
N ASN A 243 -15.62 14.86 -7.14
CA ASN A 243 -17.01 14.41 -7.17
C ASN A 243 -17.86 15.13 -8.25
N ARG A 244 -17.26 15.95 -9.10
CA ARG A 244 -17.91 16.64 -10.22
C ARG A 244 -17.66 15.91 -11.54
#